data_362780994bf09ebe92ec0511d503aacc
#
_entry.id   362780994bf09ebe92ec0511d503aacc
#
_cell.length_a   1.000
_cell.length_b   1.000
_cell.length_c   1.000
_cell.angle_alpha   90.00
_cell.angle_beta   90.00
_cell.angle_gamma   90.00
#
_symmetry.space_group_name_H-M   'P 1'
#
loop_
_entity.id
_entity.type
_entity.pdbx_description
1 polymer ?
#
loop_
_entity_poly.entity_id
_entity_poly.type
_entity_poly.pdbx_seq_one_letter_code
_entity_poly.pdbx_strand_id
1 'polypeptide(L)'
;MTPFSAITALLAFVACVAAKDIWIQVGANKTNDATTVFQPQRVTAKLGDTVMFNFTNGNHSATQSTFSAPCIRAHDSNITINGFDSMFRDAGNGTAVTILAVPMLPDNVNKTMWFYDRNTCGAGGVGVINNDENTTETLDGFERNAVRLNGTASSSSSVLHSSTGTPTSGSTASTETSNEARHLIVSTMAFLVPLLGIAMFA
;
A
#
# COMPACT_ATOMS: atom_id res chain seq x y z
N MET A 1 -58.06 -13.85 46.95
CA MET A 1 -57.04 -14.50 46.08
C MET A 1 -56.59 -13.48 45.07
N THR A 2 -55.45 -12.80 45.30
CA THR A 2 -54.89 -11.81 44.42
C THR A 2 -53.75 -12.48 43.60
N PRO A 3 -53.71 -12.37 42.25
CA PRO A 3 -52.64 -12.95 41.49
C PRO A 3 -51.42 -12.06 41.61
N PHE A 4 -50.29 -12.62 42.04
CA PHE A 4 -49.00 -12.01 42.02
C PHE A 4 -48.55 -11.86 40.54
N SER A 5 -48.49 -10.64 40.06
CA SER A 5 -47.91 -10.30 38.74
C SER A 5 -46.42 -10.30 38.90
N ALA A 6 -45.75 -11.34 38.41
CA ALA A 6 -44.30 -11.41 38.34
C ALA A 6 -43.80 -10.51 37.18
N ILE A 7 -43.30 -9.34 37.53
CA ILE A 7 -42.59 -8.46 36.59
C ILE A 7 -41.21 -9.04 36.42
N THR A 8 -40.98 -9.74 35.31
CA THR A 8 -39.65 -10.21 34.90
C THR A 8 -38.90 -9.02 34.33
N ALA A 9 -38.04 -8.41 35.13
CA ALA A 9 -37.12 -7.37 34.68
C ALA A 9 -36.03 -8.01 33.79
N LEU A 10 -36.12 -7.80 32.47
CA LEU A 10 -35.11 -8.18 31.51
C LEU A 10 -33.96 -7.18 31.62
N LEU A 11 -32.92 -7.53 32.37
CA LEU A 11 -31.67 -6.78 32.40
C LEU A 11 -30.95 -6.98 31.03
N ALA A 12 -31.07 -6.01 30.15
CA ALA A 12 -30.27 -5.94 28.95
C ALA A 12 -28.80 -5.57 29.34
N PHE A 13 -27.90 -6.55 29.32
CA PHE A 13 -26.47 -6.30 29.44
C PHE A 13 -25.99 -5.62 28.14
N VAL A 14 -25.84 -4.31 28.17
CA VAL A 14 -25.12 -3.58 27.13
C VAL A 14 -23.62 -3.85 27.32
N ALA A 15 -23.07 -4.78 26.55
CA ALA A 15 -21.61 -4.99 26.48
C ALA A 15 -21.00 -3.72 25.88
N CYS A 16 -20.40 -2.89 26.73
CA CYS A 16 -19.62 -1.74 26.29
C CYS A 16 -18.32 -2.27 25.68
N VAL A 17 -18.24 -2.30 24.35
CA VAL A 17 -16.98 -2.59 23.66
C VAL A 17 -16.11 -1.35 23.78
N ALA A 18 -15.03 -1.41 24.60
CA ALA A 18 -14.10 -0.32 24.72
C ALA A 18 -13.27 -0.23 23.42
N ALA A 19 -13.33 0.91 22.76
CA ALA A 19 -12.45 1.28 21.65
C ALA A 19 -10.99 1.38 22.15
N LYS A 20 -10.04 0.93 21.34
CA LYS A 20 -8.61 0.98 21.67
C LYS A 20 -7.78 1.55 20.53
N ASP A 21 -6.64 2.13 20.87
CA ASP A 21 -5.60 2.50 19.91
C ASP A 21 -4.65 1.30 19.67
N ILE A 22 -4.44 0.97 18.40
CA ILE A 22 -3.55 -0.10 17.96
C ILE A 22 -2.38 0.56 17.24
N TRP A 23 -1.20 0.48 17.85
CA TRP A 23 -0.03 1.20 17.39
C TRP A 23 0.81 0.39 16.41
N ILE A 24 1.20 1.04 15.31
CA ILE A 24 2.21 0.59 14.35
C ILE A 24 3.31 1.63 14.33
N GLN A 25 4.52 1.24 14.72
CA GLN A 25 5.69 2.10 14.59
C GLN A 25 6.16 2.11 13.14
N VAL A 26 6.48 3.28 12.60
CA VAL A 26 6.95 3.45 11.23
C VAL A 26 8.36 4.03 11.26
N GLY A 27 9.32 3.33 10.64
CA GLY A 27 10.72 3.74 10.61
C GLY A 27 11.48 3.54 11.93
N ALA A 28 10.91 2.83 12.92
CA ALA A 28 11.56 2.62 14.22
C ALA A 28 12.84 1.78 14.12
N ASN A 29 12.94 0.95 13.09
CA ASN A 29 14.09 0.09 12.92
C ASN A 29 15.18 0.81 12.12
N LYS A 30 16.39 0.85 12.67
CA LYS A 30 17.58 1.44 12.02
C LYS A 30 18.30 0.45 11.11
N THR A 31 17.74 -0.73 10.86
CA THR A 31 18.29 -1.71 9.92
C THR A 31 17.93 -1.31 8.49
N ASN A 32 18.75 -1.75 7.52
CA ASN A 32 18.46 -1.56 6.10
C ASN A 32 17.41 -2.56 5.59
N ASP A 33 16.71 -3.26 6.49
CA ASP A 33 15.67 -4.23 6.16
C ASP A 33 14.32 -3.50 6.01
N ALA A 34 13.89 -3.36 4.78
CA ALA A 34 12.64 -2.67 4.43
C ALA A 34 11.40 -3.38 5.01
N THR A 35 11.46 -4.70 5.22
CA THR A 35 10.34 -5.49 5.77
C THR A 35 10.03 -5.08 7.21
N THR A 36 10.95 -4.42 7.88
CA THR A 36 10.82 -3.96 9.27
C THR A 36 10.40 -2.51 9.40
N VAL A 37 10.06 -1.82 8.30
CA VAL A 37 9.62 -0.42 8.34
C VAL A 37 8.35 -0.23 9.16
N PHE A 38 7.43 -1.20 9.13
CA PHE A 38 6.23 -1.24 9.97
C PHE A 38 6.37 -2.27 11.08
N GLN A 39 6.13 -1.86 12.32
CA GLN A 39 6.20 -2.76 13.46
C GLN A 39 5.01 -2.57 14.41
N PRO A 40 4.10 -3.56 14.51
CA PRO A 40 4.07 -4.79 13.70
C PRO A 40 3.59 -4.55 12.26
N GLN A 41 3.96 -5.43 11.33
CA GLN A 41 3.48 -5.39 9.93
C GLN A 41 1.99 -5.77 9.79
N ARG A 42 1.48 -6.56 10.74
CA ARG A 42 0.10 -7.03 10.75
C ARG A 42 -0.58 -6.70 12.07
N VAL A 43 -1.79 -6.15 11.96
CA VAL A 43 -2.65 -5.88 13.10
C VAL A 43 -4.09 -6.34 12.84
N THR A 44 -4.80 -6.62 13.91
CA THR A 44 -6.25 -6.88 13.89
C THR A 44 -6.94 -5.82 14.70
N ALA A 45 -7.92 -5.16 14.09
CA ALA A 45 -8.69 -4.08 14.69
C ALA A 45 -10.19 -4.34 14.57
N LYS A 46 -10.95 -3.99 15.58
CA LYS A 46 -12.40 -4.16 15.67
C LYS A 46 -13.11 -2.83 15.42
N LEU A 47 -14.41 -2.89 15.24
CA LEU A 47 -15.24 -1.70 15.13
C LEU A 47 -15.02 -0.78 16.35
N GLY A 48 -14.76 0.50 16.08
CA GLY A 48 -14.48 1.52 17.08
C GLY A 48 -13.01 1.64 17.47
N ASP A 49 -12.14 0.66 17.15
CA ASP A 49 -10.69 0.80 17.35
C ASP A 49 -10.12 1.86 16.40
N THR A 50 -8.91 2.34 16.71
CA THR A 50 -8.14 3.22 15.81
C THR A 50 -6.77 2.62 15.60
N VAL A 51 -6.35 2.44 14.34
CA VAL A 51 -4.98 2.06 14.00
C VAL A 51 -4.15 3.34 13.88
N MET A 52 -3.10 3.43 14.70
CA MET A 52 -2.24 4.59 14.86
C MET A 52 -0.87 4.31 14.25
N PHE A 53 -0.56 4.92 13.11
CA PHE A 53 0.78 4.86 12.52
C PHE A 53 1.64 5.98 13.13
N ASN A 54 2.63 5.60 13.92
CA ASN A 54 3.54 6.52 14.59
C ASN A 54 4.88 6.59 13.84
N PHE A 55 5.11 7.68 13.13
CA PHE A 55 6.34 7.92 12.38
C PHE A 55 7.43 8.42 13.33
N THR A 56 8.45 7.59 13.56
CA THR A 56 9.44 7.80 14.61
C THR A 56 10.84 8.13 14.09
N ASN A 57 11.16 7.77 12.84
CA ASN A 57 12.46 8.03 12.26
C ASN A 57 12.38 8.00 10.73
N GLY A 58 13.24 8.78 10.06
CA GLY A 58 13.31 8.85 8.61
C GLY A 58 12.10 9.52 7.95
N ASN A 59 12.05 9.41 6.64
CA ASN A 59 10.95 9.95 5.83
C ASN A 59 10.18 8.79 5.20
N HIS A 60 9.08 8.42 5.80
CA HIS A 60 8.25 7.28 5.43
C HIS A 60 6.80 7.68 5.17
N SER A 61 6.03 6.74 4.61
CA SER A 61 4.60 6.89 4.41
C SER A 61 3.84 5.65 4.90
N ALA A 62 2.54 5.80 5.14
CA ALA A 62 1.60 4.70 5.28
C ALA A 62 0.44 4.96 4.32
N THR A 63 0.43 4.25 3.20
CA THR A 63 -0.49 4.46 2.09
C THR A 63 -1.26 3.17 1.81
N GLN A 64 -2.58 3.23 1.79
CA GLN A 64 -3.38 2.05 1.45
C GLN A 64 -3.23 1.67 -0.02
N SER A 65 -3.17 0.35 -0.27
CA SER A 65 -3.14 -0.24 -1.61
C SER A 65 -4.11 -1.42 -1.71
N THR A 66 -4.04 -2.16 -2.81
CA THR A 66 -4.76 -3.44 -2.99
C THR A 66 -3.75 -4.58 -3.08
N PHE A 67 -4.18 -5.81 -2.77
CA PHE A 67 -3.32 -7.00 -2.85
C PHE A 67 -2.73 -7.21 -4.26
N SER A 68 -3.54 -6.96 -5.29
CA SER A 68 -3.15 -7.15 -6.70
C SER A 68 -2.26 -6.04 -7.25
N ALA A 69 -2.28 -4.84 -6.62
CA ALA A 69 -1.51 -3.68 -7.06
C ALA A 69 -0.75 -3.05 -5.88
N PRO A 70 0.21 -3.76 -5.28
CA PRO A 70 1.06 -3.21 -4.21
C PRO A 70 1.87 -2.03 -4.74
N CYS A 71 2.31 -1.16 -3.83
CA CYS A 71 3.04 0.08 -4.14
C CYS A 71 2.28 1.10 -5.00
N ILE A 72 0.99 0.86 -5.25
CA ILE A 72 0.08 1.79 -5.92
C ILE A 72 -1.03 2.15 -4.93
N ARG A 73 -1.40 3.42 -4.85
CA ARG A 73 -2.51 3.83 -3.97
C ARG A 73 -3.79 3.09 -4.33
N ALA A 74 -4.53 2.67 -3.31
CA ALA A 74 -5.78 1.93 -3.52
C ALA A 74 -6.73 2.64 -4.47
N HIS A 75 -6.89 3.97 -4.33
CA HIS A 75 -7.74 4.78 -5.19
C HIS A 75 -7.28 4.80 -6.67
N ASP A 76 -5.96 4.76 -6.91
CA ASP A 76 -5.41 4.77 -8.27
C ASP A 76 -5.59 3.42 -8.98
N SER A 77 -5.62 2.32 -8.22
CA SER A 77 -5.88 0.98 -8.74
C SER A 77 -7.37 0.64 -8.78
N ASN A 78 -8.17 1.21 -7.87
CA ASN A 78 -9.61 1.05 -7.79
C ASN A 78 -10.28 2.32 -7.25
N ILE A 79 -10.88 3.10 -8.13
CA ILE A 79 -11.51 4.39 -7.81
C ILE A 79 -12.62 4.30 -6.74
N THR A 80 -13.17 3.12 -6.49
CA THR A 80 -14.18 2.93 -5.45
C THR A 80 -13.62 2.85 -4.04
N ILE A 81 -12.29 2.71 -3.91
CA ILE A 81 -11.62 2.63 -2.63
C ILE A 81 -11.08 4.01 -2.26
N ASN A 82 -11.71 4.64 -1.27
CA ASN A 82 -11.19 5.86 -0.66
C ASN A 82 -10.23 5.47 0.47
N GLY A 83 -9.01 5.02 0.09
CA GLY A 83 -7.99 4.54 1.02
C GLY A 83 -7.28 5.67 1.77
N PHE A 84 -6.69 5.33 2.92
CA PHE A 84 -5.87 6.28 3.66
C PHE A 84 -4.51 6.52 2.98
N ASP A 85 -3.97 7.72 3.17
CA ASP A 85 -2.64 8.10 2.70
C ASP A 85 -2.05 9.17 3.65
N SER A 86 -0.96 8.83 4.32
CA SER A 86 -0.27 9.79 5.20
C SER A 86 0.51 10.84 4.43
N MET A 87 0.71 10.65 3.12
CA MET A 87 1.81 11.27 2.38
C MET A 87 3.16 10.96 3.04
N PHE A 88 4.24 11.57 2.58
CA PHE A 88 5.52 11.45 3.28
C PHE A 88 5.49 12.20 4.62
N ARG A 89 5.98 11.55 5.66
CA ARG A 89 6.15 12.06 7.01
C ARG A 89 7.62 11.99 7.38
N ASP A 90 8.27 13.14 7.40
CA ASP A 90 9.67 13.24 7.82
C ASP A 90 9.71 13.37 9.36
N ALA A 91 10.10 12.31 10.02
CA ALA A 91 10.33 12.30 11.46
C ALA A 91 11.80 12.64 11.81
N GLY A 92 12.63 12.90 10.81
CA GLY A 92 14.06 13.15 10.98
C GLY A 92 14.74 12.01 11.74
N ASN A 93 15.54 12.35 12.75
CA ASN A 93 16.18 11.40 13.65
C ASN A 93 15.37 11.22 14.97
N GLY A 94 14.05 11.18 14.88
CA GLY A 94 13.17 11.10 16.05
C GLY A 94 12.89 12.45 16.73
N THR A 95 13.15 13.55 16.03
CA THR A 95 12.92 14.91 16.55
C THR A 95 11.51 15.42 16.28
N ALA A 96 10.82 14.84 15.27
CA ALA A 96 9.44 15.15 14.95
C ALA A 96 8.59 13.88 15.03
N VAL A 97 7.61 13.86 15.94
CA VAL A 97 6.63 12.77 16.04
C VAL A 97 5.40 13.14 15.25
N THR A 98 5.08 12.35 14.24
CA THR A 98 3.87 12.54 13.45
C THR A 98 3.04 11.26 13.45
N ILE A 99 1.72 11.40 13.51
CA ILE A 99 0.79 10.28 13.64
C ILE A 99 -0.25 10.36 12.54
N LEU A 100 -0.54 9.21 11.90
CA LEU A 100 -1.74 9.01 11.11
C LEU A 100 -2.69 8.12 11.89
N ALA A 101 -3.92 8.57 12.13
CA ALA A 101 -4.98 7.78 12.76
C ALA A 101 -5.95 7.25 11.69
N VAL A 102 -6.19 5.94 11.70
CA VAL A 102 -7.13 5.26 10.81
C VAL A 102 -8.22 4.62 11.66
N PRO A 103 -9.40 5.25 11.81
CA PRO A 103 -10.48 4.71 12.62
C PRO A 103 -11.16 3.52 11.93
N MET A 104 -11.51 2.50 12.71
CA MET A 104 -12.26 1.33 12.26
C MET A 104 -13.74 1.62 12.30
N LEU A 105 -14.27 2.01 11.16
CA LEU A 105 -15.67 2.34 10.93
C LEU A 105 -16.44 1.14 10.35
N PRO A 106 -17.78 1.14 10.35
CA PRO A 106 -18.58 0.06 9.76
C PRO A 106 -18.19 -0.25 8.29
N ASP A 107 -17.74 0.77 7.55
CA ASP A 107 -17.40 0.62 6.13
C ASP A 107 -16.06 -0.10 5.87
N ASN A 108 -15.17 -0.15 6.87
CA ASN A 108 -13.81 -0.70 6.68
C ASN A 108 -13.45 -1.83 7.66
N VAL A 109 -14.12 -1.98 8.80
CA VAL A 109 -13.76 -2.93 9.87
C VAL A 109 -13.68 -4.40 9.42
N ASN A 110 -14.51 -4.79 8.46
CA ASN A 110 -14.55 -6.16 7.93
C ASN A 110 -13.81 -6.31 6.58
N LYS A 111 -12.98 -5.33 6.24
CA LYS A 111 -12.17 -5.35 5.01
C LYS A 111 -10.70 -5.49 5.36
N THR A 112 -10.01 -6.31 4.59
CA THR A 112 -8.55 -6.33 4.62
C THR A 112 -8.03 -5.04 3.99
N MET A 113 -7.18 -4.31 4.73
CA MET A 113 -6.54 -3.10 4.23
C MET A 113 -5.05 -3.32 4.12
N TRP A 114 -4.57 -3.50 2.90
CA TRP A 114 -3.16 -3.60 2.55
C TRP A 114 -2.56 -2.20 2.53
N PHE A 115 -1.33 -2.05 3.02
CA PHE A 115 -0.66 -0.74 3.01
C PHE A 115 0.84 -0.89 2.77
N TYR A 116 1.47 0.21 2.39
CA TYR A 116 2.88 0.24 2.05
C TYR A 116 3.54 1.57 2.41
N ASP A 117 4.86 1.54 2.54
CA ASP A 117 5.72 2.72 2.56
C ASP A 117 6.27 2.99 1.15
N ARG A 118 6.10 4.20 0.66
CA ARG A 118 6.49 4.57 -0.71
C ARG A 118 8.00 4.44 -0.98
N ASN A 119 8.83 4.63 0.04
CA ASN A 119 10.28 4.54 -0.12
C ASN A 119 10.79 3.10 -0.17
N THR A 120 10.12 2.18 0.54
CA THR A 120 10.65 0.83 0.77
C THR A 120 9.76 -0.27 0.20
N CYS A 121 8.64 0.07 -0.42
CA CYS A 121 7.65 -0.90 -0.89
C CYS A 121 8.25 -1.98 -1.80
N GLY A 122 9.02 -1.59 -2.82
CA GLY A 122 9.67 -2.52 -3.74
C GLY A 122 10.76 -3.39 -3.11
N ALA A 123 11.12 -3.11 -1.85
CA ALA A 123 12.02 -3.92 -1.04
C ALA A 123 11.29 -4.66 0.10
N GLY A 124 9.94 -4.69 0.08
CA GLY A 124 9.12 -5.40 1.07
C GLY A 124 8.55 -4.54 2.19
N GLY A 125 8.63 -3.21 2.09
CA GLY A 125 8.07 -2.27 3.07
C GLY A 125 6.55 -2.18 3.01
N VAL A 126 5.87 -3.21 3.47
CA VAL A 126 4.41 -3.38 3.40
C VAL A 126 3.82 -3.87 4.72
N GLY A 127 2.51 -3.78 4.85
CA GLY A 127 1.79 -4.32 6.00
C GLY A 127 0.28 -4.48 5.72
N VAL A 128 -0.45 -4.95 6.73
CA VAL A 128 -1.87 -5.25 6.58
C VAL A 128 -2.67 -5.08 7.87
N ILE A 129 -3.89 -4.62 7.73
CA ILE A 129 -4.92 -4.58 8.79
C ILE A 129 -6.02 -5.58 8.42
N ASN A 130 -6.40 -6.44 9.37
CA ASN A 130 -7.54 -7.37 9.26
C ASN A 130 -7.45 -8.36 8.09
N ASN A 131 -6.27 -8.94 7.82
CA ASN A 131 -6.20 -10.03 6.87
C ASN A 131 -6.49 -11.39 7.54
N ASP A 132 -6.95 -12.34 6.72
CA ASP A 132 -7.09 -13.75 7.08
C ASP A 132 -5.99 -14.56 6.38
N GLU A 133 -5.03 -15.04 7.15
CA GLU A 133 -3.90 -15.85 6.64
C GLU A 133 -4.31 -17.25 6.15
N ASN A 134 -5.57 -17.66 6.36
CA ASN A 134 -6.10 -18.91 5.81
C ASN A 134 -6.59 -18.75 4.35
N THR A 135 -6.51 -17.55 3.79
CA THR A 135 -6.87 -17.25 2.41
C THR A 135 -5.65 -17.29 1.51
N THR A 136 -5.85 -17.08 0.20
CA THR A 136 -4.75 -16.95 -0.77
C THR A 136 -4.05 -15.58 -0.69
N GLU A 137 -4.67 -14.60 -0.03
CA GLU A 137 -4.12 -13.25 0.15
C GLU A 137 -3.47 -13.15 1.54
N THR A 138 -2.20 -13.53 1.63
CA THR A 138 -1.40 -13.51 2.85
C THR A 138 -0.45 -12.32 2.88
N LEU A 139 0.05 -11.93 4.07
CA LEU A 139 1.06 -10.88 4.18
C LEU A 139 2.32 -11.22 3.40
N ASP A 140 2.81 -12.45 3.50
CA ASP A 140 3.97 -12.92 2.74
C ASP A 140 3.72 -12.88 1.22
N GLY A 141 2.49 -13.18 0.79
CA GLY A 141 2.07 -13.07 -0.61
C GLY A 141 2.08 -11.64 -1.10
N PHE A 142 1.61 -10.72 -0.27
CA PHE A 142 1.60 -9.29 -0.57
C PHE A 142 3.01 -8.70 -0.65
N GLU A 143 3.90 -9.09 0.28
CA GLU A 143 5.30 -8.67 0.27
C GLU A 143 6.02 -9.14 -1.00
N ARG A 144 5.88 -10.44 -1.36
CA ARG A 144 6.44 -10.97 -2.62
C ARG A 144 5.90 -10.25 -3.85
N ASN A 145 4.61 -9.89 -3.85
CA ASN A 145 4.03 -9.10 -4.93
C ASN A 145 4.61 -7.68 -4.98
N ALA A 146 4.82 -7.04 -3.83
CA ALA A 146 5.42 -5.72 -3.74
C ALA A 146 6.83 -5.70 -4.32
N VAL A 147 7.65 -6.67 -3.93
CA VAL A 147 9.03 -6.81 -4.45
C VAL A 147 9.03 -7.09 -5.96
N ARG A 148 8.15 -7.99 -6.42
CA ARG A 148 8.09 -8.39 -7.84
C ARG A 148 7.57 -7.28 -8.75
N LEU A 149 6.54 -6.53 -8.32
CA LEU A 149 5.88 -5.54 -9.15
C LEU A 149 6.48 -4.14 -9.01
N ASN A 150 7.07 -3.84 -7.85
CA ASN A 150 7.72 -2.56 -7.55
C ASN A 150 6.95 -1.32 -8.07
N GLY A 151 5.63 -1.29 -7.80
CA GLY A 151 4.75 -0.20 -8.23
C GLY A 151 4.22 -0.30 -9.67
N THR A 152 4.48 -1.40 -10.39
CA THR A 152 3.83 -1.69 -11.66
C THR A 152 2.54 -2.48 -11.43
N ALA A 153 1.45 -2.08 -12.09
CA ALA A 153 0.22 -2.86 -12.03
C ALA A 153 0.44 -4.24 -12.65
N SER A 154 -0.09 -5.29 -12.00
CA SER A 154 -0.08 -6.63 -12.60
C SER A 154 -0.99 -6.61 -13.83
N SER A 155 -0.39 -6.57 -15.02
CA SER A 155 -1.12 -6.82 -16.25
C SER A 155 -1.60 -8.27 -16.21
N SER A 156 -2.90 -8.48 -16.05
CA SER A 156 -3.50 -9.82 -16.15
C SER A 156 -3.51 -10.26 -17.63
N SER A 157 -2.33 -10.50 -18.19
CA SER A 157 -2.21 -11.27 -19.41
C SER A 157 -2.17 -12.74 -19.02
N SER A 158 -3.34 -13.37 -19.05
CA SER A 158 -3.46 -14.80 -19.10
C SER A 158 -2.83 -15.30 -20.40
N VAL A 159 -1.53 -15.50 -20.38
CA VAL A 159 -0.86 -16.27 -21.44
C VAL A 159 -1.15 -17.73 -21.12
N LEU A 160 -2.19 -18.25 -21.76
CA LEU A 160 -2.40 -19.68 -21.91
C LEU A 160 -1.18 -20.23 -22.66
N HIS A 161 -0.23 -20.81 -21.91
CA HIS A 161 0.79 -21.66 -22.50
C HIS A 161 0.12 -22.99 -22.83
N SER A 162 -0.42 -23.09 -24.04
CA SER A 162 -0.66 -24.38 -24.67
C SER A 162 0.69 -24.97 -25.06
N SER A 163 1.22 -25.81 -24.20
CA SER A 163 2.33 -26.70 -24.53
C SER A 163 1.79 -27.82 -25.39
N THR A 164 1.88 -27.73 -26.72
CA THR A 164 1.80 -28.87 -27.60
C THR A 164 3.19 -29.04 -28.19
N GLY A 165 3.94 -29.97 -27.63
CA GLY A 165 5.22 -30.39 -28.17
C GLY A 165 5.02 -31.35 -29.35
N THR A 166 5.84 -31.20 -30.37
CA THR A 166 6.34 -32.31 -31.18
C THR A 166 7.63 -31.87 -31.88
N PRO A 167 8.73 -32.58 -31.75
CA PRO A 167 9.99 -32.21 -32.41
C PRO A 167 10.03 -32.82 -33.81
N THR A 168 10.39 -32.01 -34.82
CA THR A 168 10.86 -32.53 -36.08
C THR A 168 12.10 -31.75 -36.54
N SER A 169 13.16 -32.49 -36.72
CA SER A 169 14.46 -32.10 -37.22
C SER A 169 14.37 -31.50 -38.64
N GLY A 170 15.22 -30.53 -38.94
CA GLY A 170 15.44 -30.05 -40.30
C GLY A 170 16.50 -28.96 -40.33
N SER A 171 17.71 -29.42 -40.65
CA SER A 171 18.91 -28.61 -40.96
C SER A 171 18.64 -27.69 -42.15
N THR A 172 19.11 -26.47 -42.16
CA THR A 172 20.02 -25.88 -43.18
C THR A 172 20.37 -24.43 -42.92
N ALA A 173 21.54 -24.10 -43.29
CA ALA A 173 22.38 -22.95 -43.05
C ALA A 173 22.03 -21.68 -43.84
N SER A 174 22.78 -20.64 -43.41
CA SER A 174 23.20 -19.40 -44.10
C SER A 174 22.17 -18.26 -44.19
N THR A 175 22.47 -17.04 -43.89
CA THR A 175 23.56 -16.14 -44.28
C THR A 175 23.30 -14.77 -43.63
N GLU A 176 24.36 -14.09 -43.28
CA GLU A 176 24.48 -12.74 -42.82
C GLU A 176 23.66 -11.70 -43.60
N THR A 177 23.30 -10.58 -42.94
CA THR A 177 23.79 -9.24 -43.37
C THR A 177 23.13 -8.11 -42.55
N SER A 178 24.02 -7.33 -41.94
CA SER A 178 24.11 -5.84 -41.81
C SER A 178 23.00 -5.03 -41.16
N ASN A 179 23.44 -4.39 -40.08
CA ASN A 179 23.43 -2.95 -39.77
C ASN A 179 22.36 -2.08 -40.43
N GLU A 180 21.59 -1.41 -39.59
CA GLU A 180 21.45 0.04 -39.73
C GLU A 180 21.11 0.72 -38.40
N ALA A 181 22.01 1.61 -38.04
CA ALA A 181 21.86 2.60 -36.99
C ALA A 181 20.80 3.63 -37.43
N ARG A 182 19.81 3.90 -36.59
CA ARG A 182 18.95 5.07 -36.76
C ARG A 182 19.07 6.03 -35.58
N HIS A 183 19.80 7.07 -35.92
CA HIS A 183 19.78 8.48 -35.54
C HIS A 183 18.83 8.88 -34.41
N LEU A 184 19.45 9.34 -33.33
CA LEU A 184 18.89 10.22 -32.33
C LEU A 184 18.66 11.61 -32.91
N ILE A 185 17.40 12.04 -32.96
CA ILE A 185 17.09 13.47 -33.19
C ILE A 185 16.86 14.07 -31.80
N VAL A 186 17.86 14.81 -31.34
CA VAL A 186 17.75 15.70 -30.19
C VAL A 186 17.09 16.99 -30.68
N SER A 187 15.84 17.20 -30.29
CA SER A 187 15.16 18.48 -30.53
C SER A 187 15.35 19.35 -29.26
N THR A 188 16.24 20.28 -29.32
CA THR A 188 16.42 21.35 -28.34
C THR A 188 15.38 22.44 -28.59
N MET A 189 14.34 22.50 -27.74
CA MET A 189 13.46 23.65 -27.66
C MET A 189 14.02 24.64 -26.64
N ALA A 190 14.58 25.71 -27.15
CA ALA A 190 14.94 26.89 -26.39
C ALA A 190 13.68 27.68 -26.02
N PHE A 191 13.36 27.80 -24.73
CA PHE A 191 12.37 28.74 -24.24
C PHE A 191 13.07 30.05 -23.85
N LEU A 192 12.80 31.07 -24.64
CA LEU A 192 13.04 32.46 -24.33
C LEU A 192 12.17 32.92 -23.17
N VAL A 193 12.80 33.40 -22.11
CA VAL A 193 12.16 34.12 -21.00
C VAL A 193 12.10 35.61 -21.39
N PRO A 194 10.96 36.28 -21.41
CA PRO A 194 10.93 37.71 -21.42
C PRO A 194 10.97 38.26 -19.98
N LEU A 195 12.00 39.04 -19.77
CA LEU A 195 12.18 39.91 -18.62
C LEU A 195 11.30 41.17 -18.83
N LEU A 196 10.36 41.40 -17.94
CA LEU A 196 9.67 42.69 -17.75
C LEU A 196 9.59 42.88 -16.25
N GLY A 197 10.29 43.81 -15.66
CA GLY A 197 10.18 45.25 -15.85
C GLY A 197 9.52 45.83 -14.60
N ILE A 198 10.37 46.35 -13.75
CA ILE A 198 10.18 47.09 -12.50
C ILE A 198 9.21 48.27 -12.71
N ALA A 199 8.30 48.50 -11.73
CA ALA A 199 7.88 49.84 -11.40
C ALA A 199 7.67 49.97 -9.88
N MET A 200 8.58 50.65 -9.24
CA MET A 200 8.40 51.34 -7.96
C MET A 200 7.36 52.46 -8.11
N PHE A 201 6.46 52.59 -7.14
CA PHE A 201 5.93 53.87 -6.75
C PHE A 201 5.57 53.88 -5.26
N ALA A 202 6.21 54.78 -4.56
CA ALA A 202 5.93 55.61 -3.37
C ALA A 202 5.09 54.98 -2.25
#